data_4d2e0826884e892fbec453810c839983
#
_entry.id   4d2e0826884e892fbec453810c839983
#
_cell.length_a   1.000
_cell.length_b   1.000
_cell.length_c   1.000
_cell.angle_alpha   90.00
_cell.angle_beta   90.00
_cell.angle_gamma   90.00
#
_symmetry.space_group_name_H-M   'P 1'
#
loop_
_entity.id
_entity.type
_entity.pdbx_description
1 polymer ?
#
loop_
_entity_poly.entity_id
_entity_poly.type
_entity_poly.pdbx_seq_one_letter_code
_entity_poly.pdbx_strand_id
1 'polypeptide(L)'
;RSKKIGQTGGIHLYTSTSLDSVAERMISAMSKGTGGDLPENNVEALLKAQENYPKTERLILIADNYASPRDMALVKNITVPVHVVVCGGLILNEDYLDLAYQTKGSLSFNGTDYTDFHTFEEGATMQVGKMTYVLKKGHFIPKRG
;
A
#
# COMPACT_ATOMS: atom_id res chain seq x y z
N ARG A 1 -14.70 4.92 -9.91
CA ARG A 1 -13.41 4.21 -9.71
C ARG A 1 -12.77 3.92 -11.05
N SER A 2 -11.45 4.09 -11.13
CA SER A 2 -10.69 3.72 -12.31
C SER A 2 -10.61 2.20 -12.44
N LYS A 3 -10.90 1.69 -13.66
CA LYS A 3 -10.80 0.26 -13.96
C LYS A 3 -9.52 -0.12 -14.69
N LYS A 4 -8.70 0.87 -15.05
CA LYS A 4 -7.44 0.69 -15.78
C LYS A 4 -6.38 1.63 -15.25
N ILE A 5 -5.13 1.25 -15.38
CA ILE A 5 -3.98 2.14 -15.13
C ILE A 5 -4.11 3.38 -16.04
N GLY A 6 -3.80 4.55 -15.50
CA GLY A 6 -3.95 5.83 -16.19
C GLY A 6 -5.33 6.47 -16.10
N GLN A 7 -6.30 5.81 -15.49
CA GLN A 7 -7.65 6.35 -15.27
C GLN A 7 -7.80 6.86 -13.82
N THR A 8 -7.27 8.03 -13.54
CA THR A 8 -7.21 8.61 -12.18
C THR A 8 -8.48 9.36 -11.74
N GLY A 9 -9.56 9.30 -12.51
CA GLY A 9 -10.81 10.03 -12.21
C GLY A 9 -11.48 9.65 -10.88
N GLY A 10 -11.15 8.49 -10.32
CA GLY A 10 -11.61 8.05 -8.99
C GLY A 10 -10.71 8.45 -7.84
N ILE A 11 -9.58 9.12 -8.10
CA ILE A 11 -8.65 9.55 -7.07
C ILE A 11 -9.01 10.97 -6.63
N HIS A 12 -9.41 11.11 -5.38
CA HIS A 12 -9.79 12.39 -4.78
C HIS A 12 -8.71 12.84 -3.82
N LEU A 13 -8.24 14.08 -3.96
CA LEU A 13 -7.31 14.72 -3.05
C LEU A 13 -8.03 15.63 -2.07
N TYR A 14 -7.60 15.60 -0.83
CA TYR A 14 -8.06 16.49 0.21
C TYR A 14 -6.87 16.96 1.06
N THR A 15 -6.80 18.24 1.33
CA THR A 15 -5.73 18.84 2.14
C THR A 15 -6.34 19.48 3.38
N SER A 16 -5.77 19.19 4.54
CA SER A 16 -6.11 19.86 5.81
C SER A 16 -4.92 19.83 6.76
N THR A 17 -4.84 20.82 7.62
CA THR A 17 -3.93 20.85 8.78
C THR A 17 -4.61 20.33 10.06
N SER A 18 -5.90 20.02 10.00
CA SER A 18 -6.70 19.50 11.12
C SER A 18 -6.92 18.01 10.96
N LEU A 19 -6.52 17.22 11.96
CA LEU A 19 -6.76 15.77 11.98
C LEU A 19 -8.26 15.44 12.01
N ASP A 20 -9.06 16.23 12.73
CA ASP A 20 -10.52 16.04 12.80
C ASP A 20 -11.14 16.19 11.42
N SER A 21 -10.75 17.21 10.68
CA SER A 21 -11.24 17.43 9.31
C SER A 21 -10.82 16.31 8.36
N VAL A 22 -9.61 15.74 8.53
CA VAL A 22 -9.18 14.58 7.75
C VAL A 22 -10.03 13.35 8.09
N ALA A 23 -10.27 13.09 9.39
CA ALA A 23 -11.10 11.98 9.84
C ALA A 23 -12.54 12.09 9.32
N GLU A 24 -13.15 13.26 9.40
CA GLU A 24 -14.50 13.51 8.85
C GLU A 24 -14.56 13.24 7.34
N ARG A 25 -13.53 13.66 6.60
CA ARG A 25 -13.44 13.40 5.16
C ARG A 25 -13.30 11.93 4.84
N MET A 26 -12.50 11.20 5.61
CA MET A 26 -12.35 9.75 5.44
C MET A 26 -13.70 9.06 5.67
N ILE A 27 -14.41 9.38 6.76
CA ILE A 27 -15.75 8.83 7.05
C ILE A 27 -16.73 9.16 5.92
N SER A 28 -16.75 10.42 5.46
CA SER A 28 -17.61 10.84 4.34
C SER A 28 -17.27 10.11 3.04
N ALA A 29 -16.00 9.86 2.75
CA ALA A 29 -15.57 9.11 1.57
C ALA A 29 -16.01 7.64 1.65
N MET A 30 -15.87 7.02 2.83
CA MET A 30 -16.33 5.64 3.06
C MET A 30 -17.83 5.49 2.85
N SER A 31 -18.63 6.45 3.32
CA SER A 31 -20.10 6.42 3.18
C SER A 31 -20.58 6.60 1.73
N LYS A 32 -19.77 7.22 0.89
CA LYS A 32 -20.06 7.47 -0.53
C LYS A 32 -19.40 6.45 -1.46
N GLY A 33 -18.51 5.62 -0.93
CA GLY A 33 -17.84 4.58 -1.67
C GLY A 33 -18.82 3.50 -2.11
N THR A 34 -19.11 3.43 -3.39
CA THR A 34 -19.82 2.29 -4.00
C THR A 34 -18.81 1.28 -4.50
N GLY A 35 -19.12 0.00 -4.35
CA GLY A 35 -18.27 -1.08 -4.83
C GLY A 35 -17.89 -0.90 -6.31
N GLY A 36 -16.76 -1.45 -6.68
CA GLY A 36 -16.23 -1.55 -8.04
C GLY A 36 -15.69 -2.95 -8.25
N ASP A 37 -14.76 -3.10 -9.16
CA ASP A 37 -13.94 -4.29 -9.24
C ASP A 37 -12.95 -4.33 -8.07
N LEU A 38 -12.51 -5.52 -7.69
CA LEU A 38 -11.65 -5.72 -6.51
C LEU A 38 -10.27 -5.06 -6.62
N PRO A 39 -9.53 -5.15 -7.75
CA PRO A 39 -8.24 -4.49 -7.87
C PRO A 39 -8.37 -2.96 -7.88
N GLU A 40 -7.55 -2.30 -7.09
CA GLU A 40 -7.55 -0.84 -6.92
C GLU A 40 -6.30 -0.19 -7.53
N ASN A 41 -6.37 1.12 -7.80
CA ASN A 41 -5.26 1.92 -8.31
C ASN A 41 -4.51 2.58 -7.14
N ASN A 42 -3.96 1.78 -6.24
CA ASN A 42 -3.33 2.26 -5.01
C ASN A 42 -2.04 3.03 -5.29
N VAL A 43 -1.23 2.54 -6.23
CA VAL A 43 0.05 3.18 -6.58
C VAL A 43 -0.17 4.51 -7.30
N GLU A 44 -1.14 4.59 -8.19
CA GLU A 44 -1.51 5.86 -8.84
C GLU A 44 -2.00 6.90 -7.83
N ALA A 45 -2.72 6.49 -6.78
CA ALA A 45 -3.12 7.38 -5.70
C ALA A 45 -1.90 7.91 -4.92
N LEU A 46 -0.95 7.05 -4.61
CA LEU A 46 0.32 7.44 -3.96
C LEU A 46 1.13 8.40 -4.84
N LEU A 47 1.25 8.11 -6.14
CA LEU A 47 1.96 8.98 -7.10
C LEU A 47 1.30 10.34 -7.20
N LYS A 48 -0.04 10.39 -7.24
CA LYS A 48 -0.79 11.64 -7.26
C LYS A 48 -0.58 12.45 -5.97
N ALA A 49 -0.52 11.79 -4.82
CA ALA A 49 -0.19 12.44 -3.56
C ALA A 49 1.24 13.01 -3.57
N GLN A 50 2.22 12.22 -4.02
CA GLN A 50 3.63 12.64 -4.14
C GLN A 50 3.78 13.84 -5.08
N GLU A 51 3.10 13.85 -6.22
CA GLU A 51 3.12 14.95 -7.18
C GLU A 51 2.53 16.25 -6.59
N ASN A 52 1.43 16.16 -5.87
CA ASN A 52 0.77 17.33 -5.29
C ASN A 52 1.44 17.83 -4.02
N TYR A 53 2.22 16.99 -3.34
CA TYR A 53 2.95 17.33 -2.12
C TYR A 53 4.44 16.99 -2.25
N PRO A 54 5.21 17.71 -3.07
CA PRO A 54 6.59 17.35 -3.43
C PRO A 54 7.59 17.41 -2.25
N LYS A 55 7.21 18.02 -1.13
CA LYS A 55 8.01 18.05 0.11
C LYS A 55 7.67 16.91 1.07
N THR A 56 6.81 15.99 0.68
CA THR A 56 6.46 14.83 1.51
C THR A 56 7.68 13.95 1.69
N GLU A 57 7.96 13.59 2.94
CA GLU A 57 9.08 12.70 3.30
C GLU A 57 8.69 11.23 3.34
N ARG A 58 7.40 10.94 3.45
CA ARG A 58 6.82 9.59 3.46
C ARG A 58 5.34 9.62 3.12
N LEU A 59 4.82 8.47 2.69
CA LEU A 59 3.41 8.27 2.43
C LEU A 59 2.86 7.16 3.33
N ILE A 60 1.57 7.21 3.64
CA ILE A 60 0.86 6.14 4.33
C ILE A 60 -0.24 5.65 3.39
N LEU A 61 -0.21 4.36 3.08
CA LEU A 61 -1.29 3.68 2.37
C LEU A 61 -2.10 2.86 3.38
N ILE A 62 -3.40 3.11 3.45
CA ILE A 62 -4.33 2.26 4.21
C ILE A 62 -5.18 1.52 3.19
N ALA A 63 -5.10 0.21 3.18
CA ALA A 63 -5.78 -0.64 2.21
C ALA A 63 -6.43 -1.85 2.88
N ASP A 64 -7.45 -2.40 2.25
CA ASP A 64 -7.92 -3.74 2.58
C ASP A 64 -7.01 -4.81 1.93
N ASN A 65 -7.18 -6.05 2.37
CA ASN A 65 -6.36 -7.18 1.93
C ASN A 65 -7.06 -8.05 0.87
N TYR A 66 -8.09 -7.55 0.21
CA TYR A 66 -8.93 -8.39 -0.65
C TYR A 66 -8.35 -8.64 -2.04
N ALA A 67 -7.59 -7.70 -2.57
CA ALA A 67 -7.00 -7.85 -3.90
C ALA A 67 -5.66 -7.11 -4.02
N SER A 68 -4.85 -7.58 -4.98
CA SER A 68 -3.63 -6.90 -5.38
C SER A 68 -3.92 -5.54 -6.01
N PRO A 69 -3.10 -4.52 -5.74
CA PRO A 69 -3.12 -3.30 -6.54
C PRO A 69 -2.86 -3.64 -8.01
N ARG A 70 -3.71 -3.14 -8.93
CA ARG A 70 -3.54 -3.43 -10.38
C ARG A 70 -2.33 -2.71 -11.00
N ASP A 71 -1.80 -1.71 -10.31
CA ASP A 71 -0.83 -0.75 -10.82
C ASP A 71 0.57 -0.90 -10.18
N MET A 72 0.88 -2.09 -9.62
CA MET A 72 2.18 -2.39 -8.99
C MET A 72 3.38 -2.07 -9.88
N ALA A 73 3.25 -2.16 -11.20
CA ALA A 73 4.33 -1.81 -12.13
C ALA A 73 4.80 -0.35 -12.02
N LEU A 74 3.98 0.51 -11.40
CA LEU A 74 4.28 1.94 -11.20
C LEU A 74 5.06 2.22 -9.90
N VAL A 75 5.24 1.26 -9.02
CA VAL A 75 5.92 1.42 -7.70
C VAL A 75 7.29 2.03 -7.85
N LYS A 76 8.02 1.68 -8.91
CA LYS A 76 9.35 2.25 -9.24
C LYS A 76 9.39 3.78 -9.37
N ASN A 77 8.25 4.42 -9.56
CA ASN A 77 8.13 5.88 -9.66
C ASN A 77 7.88 6.56 -8.31
N ILE A 78 7.66 5.81 -7.26
CA ILE A 78 7.55 6.34 -5.89
C ILE A 78 8.96 6.59 -5.38
N THR A 79 9.21 7.81 -4.91
CA THR A 79 10.56 8.26 -4.49
C THR A 79 10.70 8.41 -2.99
N VAL A 80 9.62 8.24 -2.24
CA VAL A 80 9.60 8.34 -0.77
C VAL A 80 9.14 7.03 -0.15
N PRO A 81 9.57 6.71 1.09
CA PRO A 81 9.10 5.52 1.78
C PRO A 81 7.58 5.50 1.94
N VAL A 82 6.97 4.32 1.77
CA VAL A 82 5.55 4.10 2.01
C VAL A 82 5.36 3.21 3.23
N HIS A 83 4.63 3.70 4.22
CA HIS A 83 4.11 2.86 5.30
C HIS A 83 2.76 2.28 4.88
N VAL A 84 2.70 0.97 4.72
CA VAL A 84 1.51 0.25 4.26
C VAL A 84 0.77 -0.32 5.47
N VAL A 85 -0.46 0.12 5.68
CA VAL A 85 -1.36 -0.42 6.71
C VAL A 85 -2.41 -1.28 6.02
N VAL A 86 -2.32 -2.60 6.21
CA VAL A 86 -3.24 -3.55 5.58
C VAL A 86 -4.26 -4.04 6.60
N CYS A 87 -5.52 -3.84 6.26
CA CYS A 87 -6.65 -4.17 7.12
C CYS A 87 -7.35 -5.45 6.62
N GLY A 88 -7.61 -6.37 7.56
CA GLY A 88 -8.38 -7.57 7.29
C GLY A 88 -7.60 -8.74 6.71
N GLY A 89 -8.23 -9.92 6.76
CA GLY A 89 -7.64 -11.17 6.29
C GLY A 89 -6.73 -11.85 7.32
N LEU A 90 -6.46 -13.13 7.08
CA LEU A 90 -5.56 -13.96 7.91
C LEU A 90 -4.18 -14.13 7.26
N ILE A 91 -4.11 -14.01 5.95
CA ILE A 91 -2.90 -14.13 5.14
C ILE A 91 -2.74 -12.83 4.39
N LEU A 92 -1.59 -12.21 4.50
CA LEU A 92 -1.26 -10.96 3.82
C LEU A 92 -1.08 -11.22 2.32
N ASN A 93 -1.65 -10.33 1.50
CA ASN A 93 -1.33 -10.29 0.08
C ASN A 93 0.10 -9.78 -0.11
N GLU A 94 0.92 -10.55 -0.79
CA GLU A 94 2.36 -10.31 -0.98
C GLU A 94 2.69 -9.00 -1.70
N ASP A 95 1.79 -8.48 -2.54
CA ASP A 95 2.02 -7.21 -3.22
C ASP A 95 2.17 -6.03 -2.25
N TYR A 96 1.56 -6.10 -1.07
CA TYR A 96 1.75 -5.08 -0.03
C TYR A 96 3.11 -5.19 0.67
N LEU A 97 3.67 -6.41 0.79
CA LEU A 97 5.06 -6.59 1.21
C LEU A 97 6.02 -6.01 0.17
N ASP A 98 5.77 -6.29 -1.10
CA ASP A 98 6.57 -5.78 -2.22
C ASP A 98 6.53 -4.26 -2.27
N LEU A 99 5.38 -3.64 -2.06
CA LEU A 99 5.24 -2.19 -2.02
C LEU A 99 6.08 -1.58 -0.90
N ALA A 100 6.00 -2.13 0.32
CA ALA A 100 6.78 -1.66 1.45
C ALA A 100 8.29 -1.85 1.21
N TYR A 101 8.70 -3.00 0.69
CA TYR A 101 10.10 -3.32 0.38
C TYR A 101 10.68 -2.41 -0.70
N GLN A 102 10.01 -2.31 -1.87
CA GLN A 102 10.51 -1.55 -3.01
C GLN A 102 10.58 -0.05 -2.75
N THR A 103 9.72 0.46 -1.87
CA THR A 103 9.75 1.87 -1.45
C THR A 103 10.64 2.12 -0.23
N LYS A 104 11.31 1.09 0.32
CA LYS A 104 12.11 1.16 1.56
C LYS A 104 11.29 1.68 2.75
N GLY A 105 10.03 1.34 2.77
CA GLY A 105 9.08 1.74 3.80
C GLY A 105 8.89 0.70 4.90
N SER A 106 7.66 0.55 5.34
CA SER A 106 7.26 -0.39 6.41
C SER A 106 5.85 -0.90 6.19
N LEU A 107 5.46 -1.91 6.96
CA LEU A 107 4.15 -2.55 6.87
C LEU A 107 3.56 -2.73 8.27
N SER A 108 2.27 -2.43 8.41
CA SER A 108 1.46 -2.84 9.56
C SER A 108 0.40 -3.83 9.10
N PHE A 109 0.34 -4.99 9.73
CA PHE A 109 -0.66 -6.02 9.45
C PHE A 109 -1.17 -6.65 10.74
N ASN A 110 -2.49 -6.60 10.96
CA ASN A 110 -3.14 -7.16 12.15
C ASN A 110 -2.51 -6.71 13.47
N GLY A 111 -2.16 -5.42 13.58
CA GLY A 111 -1.59 -4.82 14.78
C GLY A 111 -0.11 -5.11 15.01
N THR A 112 0.57 -5.74 14.07
CA THR A 112 2.01 -5.96 14.11
C THR A 112 2.70 -5.12 13.06
N ASP A 113 3.75 -4.40 13.46
CA ASP A 113 4.57 -3.59 12.58
C ASP A 113 5.81 -4.37 12.12
N TYR A 114 6.09 -4.27 10.83
CA TYR A 114 7.26 -4.85 10.17
C TYR A 114 8.07 -3.71 9.57
N THR A 115 9.31 -3.61 9.98
CA THR A 115 10.24 -2.55 9.60
C THR A 115 11.51 -3.15 9.00
N ASP A 116 12.50 -2.31 8.74
CA ASP A 116 13.84 -2.74 8.33
C ASP A 116 13.91 -3.51 7.00
N PHE A 117 12.94 -3.27 6.12
CA PHE A 117 12.93 -3.89 4.80
C PHE A 117 14.21 -3.64 3.98
N HIS A 118 14.95 -2.57 4.28
CA HIS A 118 16.22 -2.26 3.64
C HIS A 118 17.34 -3.25 3.97
N THR A 119 17.17 -4.08 5.02
CA THR A 119 18.14 -5.10 5.42
C THR A 119 17.94 -6.45 4.72
N PHE A 120 16.82 -6.61 3.99
CA PHE A 120 16.51 -7.87 3.32
C PHE A 120 17.32 -8.04 2.05
N GLU A 121 17.94 -9.20 1.93
CA GLU A 121 18.70 -9.65 0.75
C GLU A 121 17.98 -10.81 0.07
N GLU A 122 18.37 -11.11 -1.16
CA GLU A 122 17.84 -12.26 -1.93
C GLU A 122 17.89 -13.54 -1.11
N GLY A 123 16.77 -14.24 -1.03
CA GLY A 123 16.60 -15.46 -0.25
C GLY A 123 16.24 -15.25 1.22
N ALA A 124 16.25 -14.00 1.72
CA ALA A 124 15.80 -13.71 3.08
C ALA A 124 14.34 -14.13 3.28
N THR A 125 14.01 -14.57 4.48
CA THR A 125 12.65 -14.97 4.84
C THR A 125 12.07 -14.05 5.90
N MET A 126 10.77 -13.79 5.80
CA MET A 126 10.01 -12.98 6.74
C MET A 126 8.74 -13.71 7.12
N GLN A 127 8.46 -13.80 8.42
CA GLN A 127 7.18 -14.30 8.90
C GLN A 127 6.24 -13.12 9.14
N VAL A 128 5.07 -13.17 8.48
CA VAL A 128 3.98 -12.19 8.68
C VAL A 128 2.73 -12.96 9.08
N GLY A 129 2.29 -12.76 10.30
CA GLY A 129 1.21 -13.56 10.87
C GLY A 129 1.58 -15.05 10.87
N LYS A 130 0.75 -15.86 10.23
CA LYS A 130 0.96 -17.32 10.13
C LYS A 130 1.70 -17.77 8.88
N MET A 131 2.03 -16.87 7.97
CA MET A 131 2.67 -17.17 6.70
C MET A 131 4.13 -16.73 6.69
N THR A 132 4.99 -17.56 6.12
CA THR A 132 6.38 -17.19 5.84
C THR A 132 6.50 -16.81 4.36
N TYR A 133 7.17 -15.71 4.10
CA TYR A 133 7.49 -15.22 2.76
C TYR A 133 8.98 -15.29 2.53
N VAL A 134 9.41 -15.53 1.30
CA VAL A 134 10.80 -15.50 0.88
C VAL A 134 11.00 -14.46 -0.21
N LEU A 135 12.03 -13.64 -0.07
CA LEU A 135 12.42 -12.65 -1.07
C LEU A 135 13.11 -13.34 -2.25
N LYS A 136 12.53 -13.24 -3.44
CA LYS A 136 13.09 -13.78 -4.69
C LYS A 136 12.96 -12.78 -5.81
N LYS A 137 14.08 -12.40 -6.41
CA LYS A 137 14.15 -11.44 -7.53
C LYS A 137 13.42 -10.11 -7.23
N GLY A 138 13.55 -9.63 -5.99
CA GLY A 138 12.92 -8.39 -5.55
C GLY A 138 11.43 -8.49 -5.18
N HIS A 139 10.88 -9.70 -5.10
CA HIS A 139 9.48 -9.96 -4.76
C HIS A 139 9.36 -10.96 -3.60
N PHE A 140 8.41 -10.72 -2.71
CA PHE A 140 8.07 -11.67 -1.66
C PHE A 140 7.11 -12.73 -2.19
N ILE A 141 7.48 -13.98 -2.00
CA ILE A 141 6.69 -15.15 -2.43
C ILE A 141 6.32 -15.97 -1.20
N PRO A 142 5.04 -16.36 -1.03
CA PRO A 142 4.65 -17.25 0.06
C PRO A 142 5.43 -18.55 0.00
N LYS A 143 6.07 -18.91 1.12
CA LYS A 143 6.76 -20.19 1.24
C LYS A 143 5.71 -21.28 1.50
N ARG A 144 5.41 -22.05 0.50
CA ARG A 144 4.58 -23.26 0.68
C ARG A 144 5.40 -24.28 1.47
N GLY A 145 4.80 -24.76 2.55
CA GLY A 145 5.36 -25.81 3.39
C GLY A 145 5.47 -27.12 2.63
#